data_21407be08016913066e2aaee371ac5a7
#
_entry.id   21407be08016913066e2aaee371ac5a7
#
_cell.length_a   1.000
_cell.length_b   1.000
_cell.length_c   1.000
_cell.angle_alpha   90.00
_cell.angle_beta   90.00
_cell.angle_gamma   90.00
#
_symmetry.space_group_name_H-M   'P 1'
#
loop_
_entity.id
_entity.type
_entity.pdbx_description
1 polymer ?
#
loop_
_entity_poly.entity_id
_entity_poly.type
_entity_poly.pdbx_seq_one_letter_code
_entity_poly.pdbx_strand_id
1 'polypeptide(L)'
;MKEKFSLLQKIKSLKISLPVRFILLAVVVNLIVEMFSRHSILEGFAYMLTNPLCFIYGVILILFTMSFAVLVHRKVFALTLICGIWIIGGIVDFVVTGFRHTPFTAQDFRLLKYAFEVAPVYLSNVQIIIVVVLSVLFMSAMVVWWFKAPKYKEKINYFKALVVVLSCWFVVWAVTRVGVSVGVLAKNFGNIGNAYNKYGFAYCFSNSLLNSGIDKPKDYNENTIKDIMAKIEELESQRDEFADRYKDADEDKIESEPATETESAVNNETSSTQETEQDEDYAASEQYPNIIFLQLESLFDPQLLKDVEYSRTVLPTLEWLYKYYPTGFLSVPSVGAGTANTEFEIISGMNLDDFGPGEYPYKTVLSHSAC
;
A
#
# COMPACT_ATOMS: atom_id res chain seq x y z
N MET A 1 -0.10 26.75 44.19
CA MET A 1 1.27 26.77 43.64
C MET A 1 2.22 25.84 44.36
N LYS A 2 2.21 25.73 45.69
CA LYS A 2 3.11 24.86 46.49
C LYS A 2 2.88 23.35 46.27
N GLU A 3 1.66 22.89 46.02
CA GLU A 3 1.39 21.47 45.75
C GLU A 3 1.90 20.98 44.42
N LYS A 4 1.82 21.80 43.35
CA LYS A 4 2.42 21.47 42.04
C LYS A 4 3.96 21.32 42.11
N PHE A 5 4.59 22.12 42.96
CA PHE A 5 6.05 22.06 43.19
C PHE A 5 6.48 20.79 43.95
N SER A 6 5.65 20.35 44.92
CA SER A 6 5.82 19.11 45.70
C SER A 6 5.67 17.86 44.80
N LEU A 7 4.72 17.85 43.87
CA LEU A 7 4.52 16.76 42.91
C LEU A 7 5.70 16.64 41.94
N LEU A 8 6.22 17.76 41.43
CA LEU A 8 7.39 17.78 40.54
C LEU A 8 8.65 17.33 41.28
N GLN A 9 8.84 17.67 42.57
CA GLN A 9 9.91 17.15 43.38
C GLN A 9 9.78 15.66 43.70
N LYS A 10 8.56 15.16 43.94
CA LYS A 10 8.28 13.74 44.15
C LYS A 10 8.52 12.91 42.88
N ILE A 11 8.19 13.44 41.70
CA ILE A 11 8.48 12.80 40.39
C ILE A 11 10.00 12.80 40.13
N LYS A 12 10.72 13.84 40.51
CA LYS A 12 12.19 13.91 40.39
C LYS A 12 12.92 12.95 41.34
N SER A 13 12.31 12.57 42.47
CA SER A 13 12.87 11.64 43.44
C SER A 13 12.64 10.16 43.11
N LEU A 14 11.72 9.83 42.19
CA LEU A 14 11.55 8.50 41.69
C LEU A 14 12.76 8.13 40.82
N LYS A 15 13.70 7.37 41.41
CA LYS A 15 14.78 6.71 40.65
C LYS A 15 14.20 5.63 39.75
N ILE A 16 13.53 6.04 38.65
CA ILE A 16 13.04 5.13 37.63
C ILE A 16 14.24 4.39 37.03
N SER A 17 14.24 3.08 37.06
CA SER A 17 15.32 2.26 36.50
C SER A 17 15.51 2.56 35.01
N LEU A 18 16.73 2.41 34.52
CA LEU A 18 17.07 2.72 33.13
C LEU A 18 16.16 2.00 32.11
N PRO A 19 15.88 0.66 32.23
CA PRO A 19 14.99 -0.04 31.33
C PRO A 19 13.57 0.56 31.28
N VAL A 20 13.02 0.92 32.43
CA VAL A 20 11.69 1.52 32.50
C VAL A 20 11.62 2.86 31.77
N ARG A 21 12.69 3.66 31.79
CA ARG A 21 12.76 4.93 31.03
C ARG A 21 12.68 4.67 29.52
N PHE A 22 13.35 3.62 29.02
CA PHE A 22 13.31 3.24 27.61
C PHE A 22 11.89 2.76 27.21
N ILE A 23 11.27 1.95 28.06
CA ILE A 23 9.89 1.49 27.82
C ILE A 23 8.93 2.68 27.77
N LEU A 24 9.00 3.58 28.74
CA LEU A 24 8.15 4.77 28.76
C LEU A 24 8.37 5.66 27.54
N LEU A 25 9.63 5.83 27.12
CA LEU A 25 9.96 6.59 25.91
C LEU A 25 9.37 5.92 24.66
N ALA A 26 9.48 4.61 24.53
CA ALA A 26 8.91 3.87 23.41
C ALA A 26 7.38 3.94 23.38
N VAL A 27 6.71 3.85 24.55
CA VAL A 27 5.25 4.04 24.67
C VAL A 27 4.85 5.43 24.19
N VAL A 28 5.55 6.48 24.63
CA VAL A 28 5.26 7.85 24.23
C VAL A 28 5.47 8.04 22.73
N VAL A 29 6.59 7.53 22.19
CA VAL A 29 6.88 7.63 20.75
C VAL A 29 5.83 6.90 19.93
N ASN A 30 5.47 5.66 20.32
CA ASN A 30 4.42 4.89 19.62
C ASN A 30 3.07 5.62 19.65
N LEU A 31 2.71 6.18 20.81
CA LEU A 31 1.46 6.93 20.95
C LEU A 31 1.44 8.18 20.05
N ILE A 32 2.56 8.94 20.00
CA ILE A 32 2.68 10.10 19.11
C ILE A 32 2.53 9.69 17.64
N VAL A 33 3.18 8.60 17.24
CA VAL A 33 3.09 8.07 15.88
C VAL A 33 1.65 7.67 15.53
N GLU A 34 0.96 6.98 16.44
CA GLU A 34 -0.45 6.60 16.24
C GLU A 34 -1.40 7.81 16.18
N MET A 35 -1.11 8.88 16.94
CA MET A 35 -1.88 10.13 16.86
C MET A 35 -1.74 10.78 15.49
N PHE A 36 -0.55 10.80 14.92
CA PHE A 36 -0.35 11.31 13.56
C PHE A 36 -1.02 10.42 12.52
N SER A 37 -0.77 9.11 12.54
CA SER A 37 -1.32 8.16 11.58
C SER A 37 -2.86 8.17 11.53
N ARG A 38 -3.52 8.47 12.66
CA ARG A 38 -4.99 8.53 12.78
C ARG A 38 -5.56 9.94 12.64
N HIS A 39 -4.75 10.95 12.34
CA HIS A 39 -5.18 12.36 12.26
C HIS A 39 -5.87 12.89 13.53
N SER A 40 -5.76 12.20 14.66
CA SER A 40 -6.50 12.53 15.88
C SER A 40 -5.76 12.08 17.15
N ILE A 41 -5.62 13.02 18.08
CA ILE A 41 -5.07 12.73 19.41
C ILE A 41 -5.97 11.71 20.16
N LEU A 42 -7.29 11.92 20.09
CA LEU A 42 -8.24 11.07 20.79
C LEU A 42 -8.27 9.65 20.23
N GLU A 43 -8.20 9.50 18.90
CA GLU A 43 -8.15 8.19 18.26
C GLU A 43 -6.84 7.44 18.53
N GLY A 44 -5.71 8.15 18.68
CA GLY A 44 -4.47 7.55 19.13
C GLY A 44 -4.57 6.93 20.51
N PHE A 45 -5.22 7.62 21.46
CA PHE A 45 -5.53 7.06 22.78
C PHE A 45 -6.56 5.94 22.72
N ALA A 46 -7.62 6.11 21.93
CA ALA A 46 -8.64 5.08 21.75
C ALA A 46 -8.02 3.79 21.22
N TYR A 47 -7.14 3.87 20.22
CA TYR A 47 -6.43 2.71 19.69
C TYR A 47 -5.60 1.98 20.76
N MET A 48 -4.89 2.70 21.61
CA MET A 48 -4.13 2.10 22.71
C MET A 48 -5.04 1.27 23.64
N LEU A 49 -6.29 1.71 23.83
CA LEU A 49 -7.25 1.04 24.72
C LEU A 49 -8.04 -0.07 24.00
N THR A 50 -8.39 0.11 22.74
CA THR A 50 -9.20 -0.85 21.97
C THR A 50 -8.38 -2.00 21.39
N ASN A 51 -7.12 -1.73 21.02
CA ASN A 51 -6.19 -2.70 20.42
C ASN A 51 -4.87 -2.81 21.22
N PRO A 52 -4.91 -3.12 22.52
CA PRO A 52 -3.74 -3.04 23.40
C PRO A 52 -2.62 -3.99 22.98
N LEU A 53 -2.93 -5.18 22.45
CA LEU A 53 -1.92 -6.13 22.01
C LEU A 53 -1.13 -5.62 20.80
N CYS A 54 -1.82 -5.02 19.82
CA CYS A 54 -1.16 -4.42 18.65
C CYS A 54 -0.35 -3.16 19.06
N PHE A 55 -0.89 -2.36 19.97
CA PHE A 55 -0.18 -1.19 20.51
C PHE A 55 1.11 -1.60 21.23
N ILE A 56 1.05 -2.62 22.11
CA ILE A 56 2.23 -3.17 22.82
C ILE A 56 3.23 -3.73 21.83
N TYR A 57 2.77 -4.37 20.76
CA TYR A 57 3.68 -4.86 19.72
C TYR A 57 4.42 -3.71 19.02
N GLY A 58 3.75 -2.60 18.70
CA GLY A 58 4.39 -1.38 18.20
C GLY A 58 5.46 -0.85 19.15
N VAL A 59 5.18 -0.83 20.45
CA VAL A 59 6.17 -0.45 21.48
C VAL A 59 7.39 -1.39 21.47
N ILE A 60 7.17 -2.71 21.33
CA ILE A 60 8.26 -3.70 21.24
C ILE A 60 9.14 -3.46 20.00
N LEU A 61 8.55 -3.14 18.85
CA LEU A 61 9.28 -2.79 17.63
C LEU A 61 10.15 -1.54 17.82
N ILE A 62 9.58 -0.49 18.42
CA ILE A 62 10.32 0.75 18.70
C ILE A 62 11.45 0.49 19.70
N LEU A 63 11.20 -0.30 20.75
CA LEU A 63 12.24 -0.71 21.71
C LEU A 63 13.37 -1.49 21.04
N PHE A 64 13.04 -2.38 20.11
CA PHE A 64 14.05 -3.10 19.33
C PHE A 64 14.92 -2.14 18.54
N THR A 65 14.34 -1.18 17.83
CA THR A 65 15.14 -0.17 17.11
C THR A 65 15.96 0.69 18.07
N MET A 66 15.44 1.07 19.24
CA MET A 66 16.19 1.80 20.28
C MET A 66 17.36 1.00 20.84
N SER A 67 17.32 -0.34 20.81
CA SER A 67 18.41 -1.17 21.29
C SER A 67 19.71 -0.94 20.53
N PHE A 68 19.66 -0.51 19.27
CA PHE A 68 20.86 -0.16 18.49
C PHE A 68 21.64 1.02 19.06
N ALA A 69 21.02 1.88 19.87
CA ALA A 69 21.70 2.97 20.54
C ALA A 69 22.79 2.49 21.53
N VAL A 70 22.71 1.24 21.99
CA VAL A 70 23.72 0.66 22.90
C VAL A 70 25.06 0.44 22.18
N LEU A 71 25.05 0.28 20.84
CA LEU A 71 26.25 0.09 20.02
C LEU A 71 27.04 1.40 19.77
N VAL A 72 26.47 2.55 20.10
CA VAL A 72 27.06 3.86 19.75
C VAL A 72 27.52 4.62 21.01
N HIS A 73 28.69 5.27 20.95
CA HIS A 73 29.20 6.07 22.04
C HIS A 73 28.32 7.31 22.35
N ARG A 74 27.57 7.82 21.38
CA ARG A 74 26.62 8.94 21.54
C ARG A 74 25.20 8.43 21.67
N LYS A 75 24.94 7.67 22.75
CA LYS A 75 23.64 6.97 22.96
C LYS A 75 22.45 7.93 22.91
N VAL A 76 22.57 9.13 23.46
CA VAL A 76 21.50 10.13 23.46
C VAL A 76 21.20 10.59 22.05
N PHE A 77 22.22 10.85 21.23
CA PHE A 77 22.04 11.21 19.83
C PHE A 77 21.33 10.06 19.05
N ALA A 78 21.83 8.84 19.22
CA ALA A 78 21.25 7.67 18.55
C ALA A 78 19.78 7.47 18.93
N LEU A 79 19.44 7.61 20.21
CA LEU A 79 18.04 7.55 20.67
C LEU A 79 17.19 8.68 20.08
N THR A 80 17.68 9.91 20.07
CA THR A 80 16.98 11.04 19.48
C THR A 80 16.74 10.81 17.99
N LEU A 81 17.75 10.29 17.28
CA LEU A 81 17.65 9.97 15.85
C LEU A 81 16.59 8.88 15.60
N ILE A 82 16.62 7.78 16.37
CA ILE A 82 15.67 6.67 16.22
C ILE A 82 14.25 7.14 16.53
N CYS A 83 14.04 7.85 17.62
CA CYS A 83 12.74 8.43 17.96
C CYS A 83 12.26 9.39 16.86
N GLY A 84 13.16 10.24 16.36
CA GLY A 84 12.89 11.18 15.27
C GLY A 84 12.44 10.46 13.98
N ILE A 85 13.10 9.37 13.60
CA ILE A 85 12.73 8.57 12.41
C ILE A 85 11.30 8.04 12.55
N TRP A 86 10.93 7.48 13.71
CA TRP A 86 9.56 7.00 13.92
C TRP A 86 8.53 8.12 13.88
N ILE A 87 8.81 9.25 14.54
CA ILE A 87 7.89 10.40 14.53
C ILE A 87 7.77 10.99 13.13
N ILE A 88 8.89 11.12 12.39
CA ILE A 88 8.87 11.57 10.98
C ILE A 88 8.04 10.60 10.13
N GLY A 89 8.19 9.28 10.33
CA GLY A 89 7.35 8.29 9.67
C GLY A 89 5.86 8.52 9.90
N GLY A 90 5.46 8.77 11.16
CA GLY A 90 4.08 9.11 11.50
C GLY A 90 3.60 10.44 10.88
N ILE A 91 4.47 11.46 10.83
CA ILE A 91 4.16 12.74 10.17
C ILE A 91 4.01 12.55 8.65
N VAL A 92 4.87 11.76 8.03
CA VAL A 92 4.78 11.44 6.59
C VAL A 92 3.47 10.69 6.31
N ASP A 93 3.12 9.73 7.15
CA ASP A 93 1.84 9.01 7.04
C ASP A 93 0.64 9.95 7.16
N PHE A 94 0.66 10.87 8.15
CA PHE A 94 -0.33 11.93 8.30
C PHE A 94 -0.51 12.76 7.02
N VAL A 95 0.60 13.19 6.42
CA VAL A 95 0.57 13.99 5.19
C VAL A 95 0.06 13.16 4.01
N VAL A 96 0.58 11.96 3.84
CA VAL A 96 0.24 11.07 2.72
C VAL A 96 -1.25 10.69 2.75
N THR A 97 -1.77 10.31 3.91
CA THR A 97 -3.20 9.96 4.08
C THR A 97 -4.15 11.15 3.99
N GLY A 98 -3.62 12.37 4.09
CA GLY A 98 -4.35 13.60 3.77
C GLY A 98 -4.57 13.81 2.26
N PHE A 99 -3.72 13.24 1.40
CA PHE A 99 -3.82 13.34 -0.06
C PHE A 99 -4.38 12.08 -0.73
N ARG A 100 -4.17 10.93 -0.12
CA ARG A 100 -4.67 9.64 -0.63
C ARG A 100 -5.17 8.78 0.53
N HIS A 101 -6.08 7.85 0.27
CA HIS A 101 -6.62 6.96 1.32
C HIS A 101 -5.67 5.83 1.74
N THR A 102 -4.57 5.62 1.00
CA THR A 102 -3.60 4.57 1.32
C THR A 102 -2.49 5.11 2.21
N PRO A 103 -2.19 4.44 3.35
CA PRO A 103 -1.12 4.84 4.27
C PRO A 103 0.28 4.79 3.66
N PHE A 104 1.24 5.43 4.33
CA PHE A 104 2.64 5.42 3.96
C PHE A 104 3.26 4.05 4.22
N THR A 105 3.89 3.49 3.19
CA THR A 105 4.53 2.17 3.21
C THR A 105 5.99 2.24 2.77
N ALA A 106 6.73 1.14 2.99
CA ALA A 106 8.10 1.04 2.49
C ALA A 106 8.19 1.09 0.96
N GLN A 107 7.13 0.71 0.25
CA GLN A 107 7.08 0.79 -1.22
C GLN A 107 7.11 2.23 -1.74
N ASP A 108 6.63 3.19 -0.94
CA ASP A 108 6.66 4.60 -1.30
C ASP A 108 8.09 5.14 -1.50
N PHE A 109 9.09 4.52 -0.85
CA PHE A 109 10.50 4.87 -1.11
C PHE A 109 10.93 4.54 -2.55
N ARG A 110 10.37 3.49 -3.15
CA ARG A 110 10.63 3.15 -4.57
C ARG A 110 9.97 4.16 -5.52
N LEU A 111 8.88 4.75 -5.07
CA LEU A 111 8.13 5.75 -5.83
C LEU A 111 8.66 7.18 -5.64
N LEU A 112 9.66 7.38 -4.78
CA LEU A 112 10.17 8.71 -4.43
C LEU A 112 10.69 9.48 -5.65
N LYS A 113 11.31 8.79 -6.62
CA LYS A 113 11.76 9.41 -7.88
C LYS A 113 10.58 10.05 -8.63
N TYR A 114 9.48 9.32 -8.76
CA TYR A 114 8.26 9.81 -9.43
C TYR A 114 7.60 10.94 -8.64
N ALA A 115 7.65 10.89 -7.31
CA ALA A 115 7.13 11.95 -6.46
C ALA A 115 7.86 13.28 -6.71
N PHE A 116 9.17 13.26 -6.93
CA PHE A 116 9.94 14.46 -7.30
C PHE A 116 9.59 14.97 -8.70
N GLU A 117 9.32 14.10 -9.66
CA GLU A 117 8.92 14.48 -11.02
C GLU A 117 7.53 15.15 -11.04
N VAL A 118 6.63 14.70 -10.17
CA VAL A 118 5.24 15.16 -10.11
C VAL A 118 5.06 16.30 -9.11
N ALA A 119 5.95 16.48 -8.15
CA ALA A 119 5.86 17.53 -7.13
C ALA A 119 5.58 18.94 -7.69
N PRO A 120 6.19 19.40 -8.82
CA PRO A 120 5.91 20.72 -9.39
C PRO A 120 4.47 20.90 -9.89
N VAL A 121 3.74 19.82 -10.12
CA VAL A 121 2.33 19.86 -10.56
C VAL A 121 1.41 20.18 -9.36
N TYR A 122 1.75 19.69 -8.16
CA TYR A 122 0.93 19.83 -6.96
C TYR A 122 1.41 20.94 -6.02
N LEU A 123 2.68 21.30 -6.07
CA LEU A 123 3.31 22.27 -5.18
C LEU A 123 3.79 23.48 -5.98
N SER A 124 3.50 24.67 -5.47
CA SER A 124 4.09 25.89 -6.00
C SER A 124 5.61 25.93 -5.76
N ASN A 125 6.34 26.67 -6.59
CA ASN A 125 7.79 26.85 -6.44
C ASN A 125 8.17 27.34 -5.03
N VAL A 126 7.34 28.19 -4.42
CA VAL A 126 7.56 28.70 -3.06
C VAL A 126 7.46 27.56 -2.03
N GLN A 127 6.47 26.68 -2.16
CA GLN A 127 6.32 25.52 -1.27
C GLN A 127 7.48 24.54 -1.41
N ILE A 128 7.95 24.29 -2.63
CA ILE A 128 9.13 23.46 -2.88
C ILE A 128 10.37 24.05 -2.21
N ILE A 129 10.60 25.37 -2.37
CA ILE A 129 11.73 26.06 -1.73
C ILE A 129 11.63 25.95 -0.20
N ILE A 130 10.45 26.15 0.37
CA ILE A 130 10.21 26.01 1.82
C ILE A 130 10.58 24.61 2.31
N VAL A 131 10.12 23.56 1.61
CA VAL A 131 10.43 22.16 1.95
C VAL A 131 11.93 21.89 1.90
N VAL A 132 12.61 22.36 0.85
CA VAL A 132 14.07 22.22 0.72
C VAL A 132 14.81 22.94 1.85
N VAL A 133 14.45 24.20 2.13
CA VAL A 133 15.06 25.00 3.21
C VAL A 133 14.85 24.32 4.57
N LEU A 134 13.64 23.88 4.88
CA LEU A 134 13.34 23.17 6.13
C LEU A 134 14.13 21.87 6.24
N SER A 135 14.27 21.12 5.15
CA SER A 135 15.06 19.89 5.11
C SER A 135 16.55 20.16 5.38
N VAL A 136 17.11 21.19 4.76
CA VAL A 136 18.51 21.61 4.99
C VAL A 136 18.72 22.07 6.43
N LEU A 137 17.79 22.87 6.98
CA LEU A 137 17.85 23.32 8.39
C LEU A 137 17.78 22.14 9.35
N PHE A 138 16.88 21.17 9.09
CA PHE A 138 16.77 19.96 9.90
C PHE A 138 18.07 19.14 9.86
N MET A 139 18.63 18.89 8.68
CA MET A 139 19.89 18.17 8.54
C MET A 139 21.04 18.90 9.26
N SER A 140 21.11 20.23 9.11
CA SER A 140 22.12 21.05 9.80
C SER A 140 21.97 20.97 11.33
N ALA A 141 20.73 21.03 11.84
CA ALA A 141 20.45 20.88 13.26
C ALA A 141 20.87 19.49 13.77
N MET A 142 20.65 18.42 13.00
CA MET A 142 21.08 17.06 13.35
C MET A 142 22.62 16.95 13.41
N VAL A 143 23.33 17.59 12.46
CA VAL A 143 24.80 17.64 12.48
C VAL A 143 25.31 18.39 13.74
N VAL A 144 24.74 19.56 14.02
CA VAL A 144 25.06 20.31 15.22
C VAL A 144 24.79 19.50 16.50
N TRP A 145 23.64 18.80 16.52
CA TRP A 145 23.29 17.92 17.64
C TRP A 145 24.26 16.77 17.79
N TRP A 146 24.73 16.17 16.69
CA TRP A 146 25.77 15.15 16.73
C TRP A 146 27.02 15.65 17.50
N PHE A 147 27.48 16.85 17.22
CA PHE A 147 28.67 17.41 17.92
C PHE A 147 28.40 17.78 19.38
N LYS A 148 27.21 18.28 19.72
CA LYS A 148 26.83 18.70 21.07
C LYS A 148 26.36 17.55 21.97
N ALA A 149 25.89 16.45 21.41
CA ALA A 149 25.37 15.34 22.19
C ALA A 149 26.44 14.72 23.10
N PRO A 150 26.09 14.38 24.35
CA PRO A 150 27.04 13.84 25.31
C PRO A 150 27.64 12.53 24.79
N LYS A 151 28.98 12.45 24.86
CA LYS A 151 29.75 11.28 24.49
C LYS A 151 29.97 10.39 25.69
N TYR A 152 29.59 9.13 25.59
CA TYR A 152 29.86 8.16 26.64
C TYR A 152 31.38 7.84 26.69
N LYS A 153 32.02 8.02 27.85
CA LYS A 153 33.47 7.92 27.99
C LYS A 153 33.96 6.49 28.22
N GLU A 154 33.07 5.60 28.71
CA GLU A 154 33.44 4.22 29.00
C GLU A 154 33.56 3.39 27.72
N LYS A 155 34.44 2.39 27.73
CA LYS A 155 34.59 1.44 26.63
C LYS A 155 33.31 0.64 26.49
N ILE A 156 32.72 0.64 25.26
CA ILE A 156 31.56 -0.18 24.96
C ILE A 156 32.01 -1.64 24.92
N ASN A 157 31.34 -2.48 25.71
CA ASN A 157 31.49 -3.91 25.56
C ASN A 157 30.53 -4.37 24.40
N TYR A 158 31.09 -4.43 23.19
CA TYR A 158 30.33 -4.75 22.00
C TYR A 158 29.67 -6.12 22.06
N PHE A 159 30.30 -7.09 22.76
CA PHE A 159 29.70 -8.43 22.93
C PHE A 159 28.39 -8.32 23.75
N LYS A 160 28.43 -7.62 24.91
CA LYS A 160 27.21 -7.43 25.71
C LYS A 160 26.15 -6.61 24.94
N ALA A 161 26.58 -5.59 24.20
CA ALA A 161 25.68 -4.77 23.38
C ALA A 161 25.02 -5.59 22.27
N LEU A 162 25.78 -6.46 21.59
CA LEU A 162 25.27 -7.38 20.57
C LEU A 162 24.27 -8.36 21.18
N VAL A 163 24.57 -8.96 22.34
CA VAL A 163 23.63 -9.85 23.03
C VAL A 163 22.32 -9.16 23.34
N VAL A 164 22.34 -7.89 23.79
CA VAL A 164 21.11 -7.10 24.03
C VAL A 164 20.30 -6.93 22.73
N VAL A 165 20.94 -6.53 21.63
CA VAL A 165 20.26 -6.35 20.35
C VAL A 165 19.67 -7.67 19.83
N LEU A 166 20.44 -8.76 19.89
CA LEU A 166 19.96 -10.08 19.48
C LEU A 166 18.83 -10.60 20.37
N SER A 167 18.87 -10.32 21.68
CA SER A 167 17.77 -10.66 22.58
C SER A 167 16.49 -9.88 22.24
N CYS A 168 16.61 -8.59 21.96
CA CYS A 168 15.46 -7.79 21.52
C CYS A 168 14.93 -8.27 20.16
N TRP A 169 15.80 -8.60 19.21
CA TRP A 169 15.42 -9.19 17.94
C TRP A 169 14.67 -10.51 18.11
N PHE A 170 15.18 -11.40 18.97
CA PHE A 170 14.52 -12.67 19.27
C PHE A 170 13.13 -12.49 19.89
N VAL A 171 12.96 -11.49 20.78
CA VAL A 171 11.65 -11.13 21.35
C VAL A 171 10.69 -10.69 20.23
N VAL A 172 11.12 -9.78 19.35
CA VAL A 172 10.31 -9.34 18.19
C VAL A 172 9.93 -10.54 17.34
N TRP A 173 10.90 -11.37 16.98
CA TRP A 173 10.66 -12.57 16.16
C TRP A 173 9.65 -13.52 16.80
N ALA A 174 9.83 -13.84 18.09
CA ALA A 174 8.95 -14.76 18.82
C ALA A 174 7.53 -14.20 18.96
N VAL A 175 7.40 -12.90 19.33
CA VAL A 175 6.08 -12.26 19.48
C VAL A 175 5.38 -12.14 18.12
N THR A 176 6.12 -11.86 17.03
CA THR A 176 5.54 -11.85 15.67
C THR A 176 5.00 -13.22 15.29
N ARG A 177 5.79 -14.29 15.50
CA ARG A 177 5.37 -15.67 15.19
C ARG A 177 4.12 -16.07 15.96
N VAL A 178 4.10 -15.79 17.25
CA VAL A 178 2.92 -16.06 18.11
C VAL A 178 1.75 -15.19 17.67
N GLY A 179 1.96 -13.88 17.47
CA GLY A 179 0.90 -12.95 17.08
C GLY A 179 0.22 -13.33 15.75
N VAL A 180 1.00 -13.80 14.77
CA VAL A 180 0.46 -14.28 13.49
C VAL A 180 -0.25 -15.62 13.67
N SER A 181 0.30 -16.57 14.46
CA SER A 181 -0.33 -17.88 14.66
C SER A 181 -1.67 -17.82 15.42
N VAL A 182 -1.81 -16.85 16.33
CA VAL A 182 -3.04 -16.64 17.11
C VAL A 182 -4.04 -15.70 16.39
N GLY A 183 -3.65 -15.10 15.25
CA GLY A 183 -4.51 -14.18 14.49
C GLY A 183 -4.60 -12.76 15.05
N VAL A 184 -3.76 -12.38 16.02
CA VAL A 184 -3.64 -11.01 16.53
C VAL A 184 -2.97 -10.10 15.49
N LEU A 185 -2.03 -10.64 14.73
CA LEU A 185 -1.34 -9.98 13.63
C LEU A 185 -1.63 -10.73 12.33
N ALA A 186 -1.67 -10.01 11.20
CA ALA A 186 -1.77 -10.63 9.88
C ALA A 186 -0.46 -10.47 9.13
N LYS A 187 -0.04 -11.49 8.39
CA LYS A 187 1.14 -11.42 7.53
C LYS A 187 0.87 -10.57 6.29
N ASN A 188 -0.24 -10.82 5.63
CA ASN A 188 -0.70 -10.12 4.43
C ASN A 188 -1.93 -9.27 4.78
N PHE A 189 -2.14 -8.19 4.05
CA PHE A 189 -3.22 -7.24 4.29
C PHE A 189 -4.09 -7.13 3.05
N GLY A 190 -5.32 -7.61 3.10
CA GLY A 190 -6.29 -7.45 2.01
C GLY A 190 -6.65 -5.99 1.75
N ASN A 191 -6.75 -5.17 2.83
CA ASN A 191 -6.90 -3.73 2.72
C ASN A 191 -5.90 -3.05 3.64
N ILE A 192 -4.96 -2.29 3.05
CA ILE A 192 -3.86 -1.69 3.80
C ILE A 192 -4.32 -0.59 4.77
N GLY A 193 -5.33 0.20 4.41
CA GLY A 193 -5.89 1.23 5.30
C GLY A 193 -6.51 0.61 6.55
N ASN A 194 -7.30 -0.44 6.38
CA ASN A 194 -7.88 -1.19 7.49
C ASN A 194 -6.80 -1.87 8.34
N ALA A 195 -5.71 -2.32 7.72
CA ALA A 195 -4.59 -2.93 8.44
C ALA A 195 -3.90 -1.90 9.36
N TYR A 196 -3.64 -0.68 8.90
CA TYR A 196 -3.07 0.39 9.73
C TYR A 196 -3.99 0.77 10.88
N ASN A 197 -5.30 0.81 10.64
CA ASN A 197 -6.28 1.04 11.70
C ASN A 197 -6.30 -0.06 12.75
N LYS A 198 -6.14 -1.33 12.36
CA LYS A 198 -6.21 -2.48 13.25
C LYS A 198 -4.88 -2.79 13.94
N TYR A 199 -3.77 -2.80 13.19
CA TYR A 199 -2.48 -3.27 13.68
C TYR A 199 -1.51 -2.14 14.05
N GLY A 200 -1.79 -0.90 13.65
CA GLY A 200 -0.99 0.29 13.91
C GLY A 200 0.15 0.50 12.93
N PHE A 201 0.63 1.75 12.88
CA PHE A 201 1.67 2.20 11.96
C PHE A 201 2.96 1.39 12.09
N ALA A 202 3.47 1.23 13.32
CA ALA A 202 4.78 0.61 13.54
C ALA A 202 4.85 -0.82 12.99
N TYR A 203 3.78 -1.62 13.17
CA TYR A 203 3.71 -2.97 12.61
C TYR A 203 3.58 -2.95 11.10
N CYS A 204 2.59 -2.23 10.58
CA CYS A 204 2.27 -2.26 9.15
C CYS A 204 3.42 -1.73 8.30
N PHE A 205 4.06 -0.63 8.71
CA PHE A 205 5.24 -0.10 8.05
C PHE A 205 6.42 -1.08 8.09
N SER A 206 6.71 -1.68 9.26
CA SER A 206 7.78 -2.68 9.37
C SER A 206 7.49 -3.92 8.53
N ASN A 207 6.23 -4.36 8.47
CA ASN A 207 5.81 -5.47 7.65
C ASN A 207 5.97 -5.17 6.15
N SER A 208 5.59 -3.97 5.69
CA SER A 208 5.80 -3.56 4.29
C SER A 208 7.28 -3.47 3.90
N LEU A 209 8.18 -3.21 4.87
CA LEU A 209 9.62 -3.18 4.64
C LEU A 209 10.24 -4.58 4.52
N LEU A 210 9.74 -5.54 5.31
CA LEU A 210 10.33 -6.89 5.44
C LEU A 210 9.61 -7.96 4.62
N ASN A 211 8.35 -7.73 4.29
CA ASN A 211 7.50 -8.66 3.56
C ASN A 211 7.09 -8.02 2.23
N SER A 212 7.98 -8.06 1.26
CA SER A 212 7.79 -7.51 -0.09
C SER A 212 7.94 -8.62 -1.13
N GLY A 213 7.24 -8.45 -2.28
CA GLY A 213 7.24 -9.43 -3.37
C GLY A 213 6.21 -10.55 -3.17
N ILE A 214 6.31 -11.58 -3.98
CA ILE A 214 5.41 -12.73 -4.01
C ILE A 214 6.01 -13.86 -3.18
N ASP A 215 5.23 -14.42 -2.25
CA ASP A 215 5.63 -15.61 -1.52
C ASP A 215 5.61 -16.84 -2.45
N LYS A 216 6.69 -17.62 -2.44
CA LYS A 216 6.71 -18.90 -3.16
C LYS A 216 5.69 -19.87 -2.51
N PRO A 217 4.69 -20.38 -3.26
CA PRO A 217 3.76 -21.37 -2.74
C PRO A 217 4.50 -22.61 -2.21
N LYS A 218 3.94 -23.25 -1.17
CA LYS A 218 4.58 -24.41 -0.55
C LYS A 218 4.74 -25.58 -1.52
N ASP A 219 3.79 -25.74 -2.43
CA ASP A 219 3.73 -26.83 -3.40
C ASP A 219 4.29 -26.43 -4.78
N TYR A 220 5.08 -25.34 -4.83
CA TYR A 220 5.72 -24.88 -6.06
C TYR A 220 6.86 -25.83 -6.45
N ASN A 221 6.53 -26.81 -7.27
CA ASN A 221 7.45 -27.80 -7.83
C ASN A 221 7.07 -28.11 -9.29
N GLU A 222 7.97 -28.77 -10.01
CA GLU A 222 7.80 -29.07 -11.44
C GLU A 222 6.57 -29.94 -11.73
N ASN A 223 6.23 -30.87 -10.83
CA ASN A 223 5.06 -31.73 -11.02
C ASN A 223 3.76 -30.95 -10.87
N THR A 224 3.65 -30.10 -9.84
CA THR A 224 2.47 -29.23 -9.65
C THR A 224 2.27 -28.28 -10.83
N ILE A 225 3.37 -27.75 -11.40
CA ILE A 225 3.27 -26.91 -12.60
C ILE A 225 2.74 -27.71 -13.79
N LYS A 226 3.25 -28.94 -14.00
CA LYS A 226 2.74 -29.82 -15.08
C LYS A 226 1.28 -30.17 -14.89
N ASP A 227 0.85 -30.46 -13.64
CA ASP A 227 -0.54 -30.75 -13.33
C ASP A 227 -1.46 -29.52 -13.61
N ILE A 228 -0.98 -28.33 -13.27
CA ILE A 228 -1.71 -27.09 -13.56
C ILE A 228 -1.79 -26.85 -15.07
N MET A 229 -0.69 -27.02 -15.81
CA MET A 229 -0.68 -26.87 -17.27
C MET A 229 -1.63 -27.85 -17.96
N ALA A 230 -1.62 -29.13 -17.56
CA ALA A 230 -2.55 -30.14 -18.08
C ALA A 230 -4.02 -29.76 -17.80
N LYS A 231 -4.30 -29.19 -16.63
CA LYS A 231 -5.64 -28.72 -16.29
C LYS A 231 -6.05 -27.49 -17.08
N ILE A 232 -5.12 -26.59 -17.40
CA ILE A 232 -5.38 -25.44 -18.28
C ILE A 232 -5.72 -25.94 -19.68
N GLU A 233 -4.95 -26.87 -20.27
CA GLU A 233 -5.25 -27.49 -21.57
C GLU A 233 -6.65 -28.14 -21.60
N GLU A 234 -7.00 -28.86 -20.51
CA GLU A 234 -8.34 -29.44 -20.37
C GLU A 234 -9.44 -28.36 -20.35
N LEU A 235 -9.25 -27.28 -19.59
CA LEU A 235 -10.21 -26.16 -19.53
C LEU A 235 -10.31 -25.40 -20.85
N GLU A 236 -9.20 -25.23 -21.58
CA GLU A 236 -9.19 -24.63 -22.90
C GLU A 236 -9.96 -25.46 -23.90
N SER A 237 -9.79 -26.79 -23.92
CA SER A 237 -10.57 -27.68 -24.77
C SER A 237 -12.07 -27.66 -24.45
N GLN A 238 -12.47 -27.58 -23.18
CA GLN A 238 -13.86 -27.42 -22.77
C GLN A 238 -14.43 -26.06 -23.20
N ARG A 239 -13.62 -25.00 -23.12
CA ARG A 239 -14.04 -23.66 -23.60
C ARG A 239 -14.29 -23.65 -25.08
N ASP A 240 -13.45 -24.29 -25.86
CA ASP A 240 -13.59 -24.35 -27.32
C ASP A 240 -14.81 -25.17 -27.72
N GLU A 241 -15.10 -26.28 -27.03
CA GLU A 241 -16.36 -27.05 -27.19
C GLU A 241 -17.61 -26.22 -26.81
N PHE A 242 -17.50 -25.33 -25.81
CA PHE A 242 -18.54 -24.37 -25.45
C PHE A 242 -18.74 -23.31 -26.53
N ALA A 243 -17.66 -22.75 -27.06
CA ALA A 243 -17.70 -21.71 -28.11
C ALA A 243 -18.35 -22.24 -29.41
N ASP A 244 -18.05 -23.47 -29.78
CA ASP A 244 -18.65 -24.11 -30.96
C ASP A 244 -20.16 -24.36 -30.80
N ARG A 245 -20.59 -24.72 -29.58
CA ARG A 245 -22.04 -24.85 -29.28
C ARG A 245 -22.80 -23.52 -29.36
N TYR A 246 -22.17 -22.39 -29.12
CA TYR A 246 -22.80 -21.06 -29.23
C TYR A 246 -22.80 -20.54 -30.68
N LYS A 247 -21.83 -20.92 -31.52
CA LYS A 247 -21.84 -20.59 -32.96
C LYS A 247 -23.05 -21.18 -33.66
N ASP A 248 -23.37 -22.45 -33.36
CA ASP A 248 -24.54 -23.14 -33.94
C ASP A 248 -25.89 -22.58 -33.45
N ALA A 249 -25.92 -21.90 -32.30
CA ALA A 249 -27.16 -21.33 -31.74
C ALA A 249 -27.49 -19.91 -32.25
N ASP A 250 -26.50 -19.18 -32.77
CA ASP A 250 -26.70 -17.81 -33.29
C ASP A 250 -27.07 -17.80 -34.80
N GLU A 251 -26.76 -18.85 -35.58
CA GLU A 251 -27.17 -18.93 -36.98
C GLU A 251 -28.70 -19.09 -37.15
N ASP A 252 -29.40 -19.61 -36.14
CA ASP A 252 -30.85 -19.80 -36.16
C ASP A 252 -31.70 -18.57 -35.78
N LYS A 253 -31.07 -17.44 -35.38
CA LYS A 253 -31.76 -16.25 -34.85
C LYS A 253 -31.59 -14.94 -35.62
N ILE A 254 -30.89 -14.93 -36.75
CA ILE A 254 -30.76 -13.72 -37.57
C ILE A 254 -31.68 -13.81 -38.82
N GLU A 255 -32.96 -14.05 -38.60
CA GLU A 255 -34.01 -13.65 -39.57
C GLU A 255 -35.07 -12.85 -38.82
N SER A 256 -35.19 -11.60 -39.21
CA SER A 256 -36.24 -10.62 -38.91
C SER A 256 -35.91 -9.51 -37.88
N GLU A 257 -35.39 -8.38 -38.39
CA GLU A 257 -36.11 -7.09 -38.38
C GLU A 257 -35.32 -6.03 -39.17
N PRO A 258 -35.97 -5.18 -39.99
CA PRO A 258 -35.29 -4.25 -40.89
C PRO A 258 -34.82 -3.00 -40.16
N ALA A 259 -33.57 -2.65 -40.37
CA ALA A 259 -32.96 -1.43 -39.90
C ALA A 259 -33.56 -0.22 -40.64
N THR A 260 -34.06 0.73 -39.87
CA THR A 260 -34.48 2.07 -40.39
C THR A 260 -33.21 2.94 -40.49
N GLU A 261 -32.86 3.26 -41.72
CA GLU A 261 -31.78 4.18 -42.07
C GLU A 261 -32.09 5.58 -41.54
N THR A 262 -31.11 6.18 -40.83
CA THR A 262 -31.04 7.64 -40.63
C THR A 262 -29.69 8.09 -41.12
N GLU A 263 -29.68 8.67 -42.31
CA GLU A 263 -28.52 9.35 -42.91
C GLU A 263 -28.09 10.52 -42.04
N SER A 264 -26.78 10.62 -41.79
CA SER A 264 -26.12 11.90 -41.51
C SER A 264 -24.74 11.88 -42.17
N ALA A 265 -24.63 12.67 -43.20
CA ALA A 265 -23.44 12.92 -43.98
C ALA A 265 -22.31 13.57 -43.18
N VAL A 266 -21.10 13.04 -43.25
CA VAL A 266 -19.88 13.79 -43.02
C VAL A 266 -18.86 13.46 -44.11
N ASN A 267 -18.34 14.53 -44.70
CA ASN A 267 -17.48 14.59 -45.87
C ASN A 267 -16.14 13.86 -45.69
N ASN A 268 -15.77 13.12 -46.77
CA ASN A 268 -14.45 12.60 -47.06
C ASN A 268 -13.54 13.74 -47.53
N GLU A 269 -12.35 13.88 -46.90
CA GLU A 269 -11.18 14.40 -47.56
C GLU A 269 -10.12 13.30 -47.71
N THR A 270 -9.81 13.05 -48.94
CA THR A 270 -8.86 12.07 -49.48
C THR A 270 -7.43 12.53 -49.22
N SER A 271 -6.61 11.69 -48.63
CA SER A 271 -5.16 11.78 -48.78
C SER A 271 -4.60 10.38 -49.11
N SER A 272 -4.11 10.29 -50.30
CA SER A 272 -3.42 9.13 -50.91
C SER A 272 -2.03 8.94 -50.30
N THR A 273 -1.73 7.73 -49.84
CA THR A 273 -0.34 7.26 -49.74
C THR A 273 -0.26 5.78 -50.07
N GLN A 274 0.72 5.49 -50.89
CA GLN A 274 1.02 4.32 -51.68
C GLN A 274 1.09 3.00 -50.91
N GLU A 275 0.52 1.98 -51.52
CA GLU A 275 0.64 0.56 -51.24
C GLU A 275 2.09 0.10 -51.47
N THR A 276 2.62 -0.59 -50.47
CA THR A 276 3.75 -1.50 -50.68
C THR A 276 3.25 -2.88 -50.28
N GLU A 277 3.03 -3.71 -51.28
CA GLU A 277 2.71 -5.13 -51.13
C GLU A 277 3.90 -5.82 -50.43
N GLN A 278 3.66 -6.42 -49.29
CA GLN A 278 4.41 -7.56 -48.77
C GLN A 278 3.40 -8.65 -48.44
N ASP A 279 3.33 -9.62 -49.32
CA ASP A 279 2.69 -10.90 -49.09
C ASP A 279 3.41 -11.63 -47.96
N GLU A 280 2.91 -11.56 -46.75
CA GLU A 280 3.18 -12.54 -45.71
C GLU A 280 1.95 -13.42 -45.55
N ASP A 281 2.16 -14.70 -45.82
CA ASP A 281 1.28 -15.84 -45.69
C ASP A 281 0.77 -15.95 -44.24
N TYR A 282 -0.27 -15.19 -43.85
CA TYR A 282 -0.99 -15.39 -42.61
C TYR A 282 -1.86 -16.64 -42.74
N ALA A 283 -1.29 -17.77 -42.28
CA ALA A 283 -2.11 -18.95 -41.96
C ALA A 283 -3.34 -18.51 -41.17
N ALA A 284 -4.52 -19.02 -41.54
CA ALA A 284 -5.79 -18.69 -40.93
C ALA A 284 -5.70 -18.71 -39.39
N SER A 285 -5.49 -17.55 -38.79
CA SER A 285 -5.58 -17.37 -37.37
C SER A 285 -7.05 -17.50 -37.00
N GLU A 286 -7.35 -18.44 -36.12
CA GLU A 286 -8.65 -18.47 -35.44
C GLU A 286 -8.92 -17.03 -34.93
N GLN A 287 -9.99 -16.42 -35.48
CA GLN A 287 -10.33 -15.03 -35.11
C GLN A 287 -10.94 -15.04 -33.71
N TYR A 288 -10.08 -14.92 -32.71
CA TYR A 288 -10.54 -14.59 -31.35
C TYR A 288 -11.15 -13.19 -31.36
N PRO A 289 -12.26 -12.97 -30.63
CA PRO A 289 -12.88 -11.67 -30.57
C PRO A 289 -11.91 -10.67 -29.89
N ASN A 290 -11.87 -9.44 -30.41
CA ASN A 290 -11.16 -8.37 -29.74
C ASN A 290 -11.87 -8.02 -28.44
N ILE A 291 -11.15 -8.08 -27.32
CA ILE A 291 -11.66 -7.72 -25.99
C ILE A 291 -11.18 -6.31 -25.67
N ILE A 292 -12.11 -5.40 -25.43
CA ILE A 292 -11.82 -4.01 -25.05
C ILE A 292 -12.20 -3.83 -23.58
N PHE A 293 -11.21 -3.57 -22.73
CA PHE A 293 -11.44 -3.15 -21.35
C PHE A 293 -11.45 -1.63 -21.27
N LEU A 294 -12.60 -1.05 -20.91
CA LEU A 294 -12.76 0.38 -20.72
C LEU A 294 -12.85 0.67 -19.21
N GLN A 295 -11.78 1.15 -18.62
CA GLN A 295 -11.76 1.59 -17.23
C GLN A 295 -12.20 3.05 -17.16
N LEU A 296 -13.37 3.30 -16.56
CA LEU A 296 -13.88 4.65 -16.33
C LEU A 296 -13.43 5.13 -14.96
N GLU A 297 -12.23 5.70 -14.89
CA GLU A 297 -11.65 6.20 -13.67
C GLU A 297 -12.45 7.41 -13.14
N SER A 298 -12.67 7.43 -11.83
CA SER A 298 -13.45 8.46 -11.15
C SER A 298 -14.92 8.58 -11.58
N LEU A 299 -15.45 7.61 -12.33
CA LEU A 299 -16.90 7.55 -12.60
C LEU A 299 -17.64 7.27 -11.29
N PHE A 300 -18.55 8.16 -10.96
CA PHE A 300 -19.47 8.00 -9.84
C PHE A 300 -20.90 8.04 -10.35
N ASP A 301 -21.73 7.09 -9.93
CA ASP A 301 -23.15 7.12 -10.21
C ASP A 301 -23.88 7.99 -9.16
N PRO A 302 -24.34 9.19 -9.54
CA PRO A 302 -25.02 10.09 -8.61
C PRO A 302 -26.29 9.50 -8.00
N GLN A 303 -26.93 8.52 -8.64
CA GLN A 303 -28.15 7.87 -8.14
C GLN A 303 -27.91 7.05 -6.87
N LEU A 304 -26.65 6.72 -6.56
CA LEU A 304 -26.26 6.07 -5.29
C LEU A 304 -26.34 7.01 -4.08
N LEU A 305 -26.54 8.32 -4.29
CA LEU A 305 -26.70 9.28 -3.19
C LEU A 305 -28.10 9.13 -2.58
N LYS A 306 -28.16 8.84 -1.28
CA LYS A 306 -29.40 8.48 -0.57
C LYS A 306 -30.40 9.64 -0.40
N ASP A 307 -29.90 10.88 -0.34
CA ASP A 307 -30.69 12.07 0.01
C ASP A 307 -30.87 13.04 -1.15
N VAL A 308 -30.69 12.56 -2.38
CA VAL A 308 -30.79 13.39 -3.59
C VAL A 308 -31.85 12.80 -4.54
N GLU A 309 -32.83 13.59 -4.92
CA GLU A 309 -33.80 13.26 -5.97
C GLU A 309 -33.44 13.99 -7.27
N TYR A 310 -33.46 13.25 -8.38
CA TYR A 310 -33.14 13.77 -9.69
C TYR A 310 -34.42 13.93 -10.52
N SER A 311 -34.60 15.08 -11.16
CA SER A 311 -35.75 15.36 -12.03
C SER A 311 -35.73 14.57 -13.36
N ARG A 312 -34.60 13.94 -13.70
CA ARG A 312 -34.40 13.11 -14.88
C ARG A 312 -33.26 12.14 -14.64
N THR A 313 -33.20 11.08 -15.44
CA THR A 313 -32.07 10.15 -15.48
C THR A 313 -30.75 10.88 -15.70
N VAL A 314 -29.79 10.67 -14.81
CA VAL A 314 -28.48 11.37 -14.81
C VAL A 314 -27.51 10.71 -15.77
N LEU A 315 -27.52 9.36 -15.84
CA LEU A 315 -26.64 8.55 -16.67
C LEU A 315 -27.45 7.59 -17.55
N PRO A 316 -28.18 8.08 -18.59
CA PRO A 316 -29.12 7.27 -19.36
C PRO A 316 -28.44 6.11 -20.08
N THR A 317 -27.21 6.28 -20.58
CA THR A 317 -26.45 5.21 -21.24
C THR A 317 -26.06 4.11 -20.25
N LEU A 318 -25.65 4.49 -19.03
CA LEU A 318 -25.27 3.52 -18.01
C LEU A 318 -26.48 2.72 -17.51
N GLU A 319 -27.63 3.38 -17.32
CA GLU A 319 -28.89 2.71 -16.99
C GLU A 319 -29.35 1.74 -18.09
N TRP A 320 -29.20 2.15 -19.35
CA TRP A 320 -29.50 1.29 -20.47
C TRP A 320 -28.60 0.06 -20.50
N LEU A 321 -27.27 0.23 -20.27
CA LEU A 321 -26.33 -0.89 -20.14
C LEU A 321 -26.70 -1.82 -18.98
N TYR A 322 -27.04 -1.28 -17.82
CA TYR A 322 -27.45 -2.09 -16.66
C TYR A 322 -28.71 -2.90 -16.91
N LYS A 323 -29.61 -2.39 -17.76
CA LYS A 323 -30.88 -3.06 -18.08
C LYS A 323 -30.74 -4.17 -19.10
N TYR A 324 -29.87 -4.00 -20.09
CA TYR A 324 -29.85 -4.88 -21.27
C TYR A 324 -28.58 -5.76 -21.36
N TYR A 325 -27.58 -5.52 -20.56
CA TYR A 325 -26.33 -6.28 -20.57
C TYR A 325 -26.01 -6.86 -19.20
N PRO A 326 -25.22 -7.96 -19.12
CA PRO A 326 -24.76 -8.51 -17.86
C PRO A 326 -23.99 -7.47 -17.07
N THR A 327 -24.42 -7.20 -15.85
CA THR A 327 -23.81 -6.20 -14.95
C THR A 327 -23.70 -6.75 -13.55
N GLY A 328 -22.77 -6.19 -12.76
CA GLY A 328 -22.56 -6.59 -11.38
C GLY A 328 -21.52 -5.73 -10.68
N PHE A 329 -21.28 -6.06 -9.42
CA PHE A 329 -20.23 -5.44 -8.63
C PHE A 329 -19.01 -6.37 -8.56
N LEU A 330 -17.83 -5.81 -8.79
CA LEU A 330 -16.57 -6.49 -8.63
C LEU A 330 -15.97 -6.13 -7.25
N SER A 331 -15.52 -7.15 -6.51
CA SER A 331 -14.70 -6.90 -5.31
C SER A 331 -13.30 -6.47 -5.75
N VAL A 332 -12.86 -5.32 -5.29
CA VAL A 332 -11.58 -4.73 -5.70
C VAL A 332 -10.60 -4.63 -4.54
N PRO A 333 -9.28 -4.77 -4.79
CA PRO A 333 -8.26 -4.82 -3.74
C PRO A 333 -8.05 -3.48 -3.04
N SER A 334 -8.36 -2.36 -3.71
CA SER A 334 -8.14 -1.04 -3.14
C SER A 334 -9.31 -0.10 -3.37
N VAL A 335 -9.62 0.68 -2.33
CA VAL A 335 -10.63 1.74 -2.35
C VAL A 335 -9.89 3.08 -2.38
N GLY A 336 -10.27 3.97 -3.31
CA GLY A 336 -9.58 5.24 -3.52
C GLY A 336 -8.34 5.12 -4.42
N ALA A 337 -7.29 5.89 -4.15
CA ALA A 337 -6.05 5.86 -4.93
C ALA A 337 -5.46 4.44 -4.97
N GLY A 338 -5.43 3.82 -6.11
CA GLY A 338 -4.97 2.42 -6.27
C GLY A 338 -5.65 1.69 -7.41
N THR A 339 -6.29 2.44 -8.32
CA THR A 339 -6.99 1.95 -9.51
C THR A 339 -6.12 1.02 -10.37
N ALA A 340 -4.81 1.33 -10.47
CA ALA A 340 -3.85 0.50 -11.17
C ALA A 340 -3.69 -0.91 -10.56
N ASN A 341 -3.92 -1.08 -9.26
CA ASN A 341 -3.91 -2.38 -8.60
C ASN A 341 -5.14 -3.21 -9.02
N THR A 342 -6.30 -2.58 -9.11
CA THR A 342 -7.52 -3.21 -9.65
C THR A 342 -7.37 -3.58 -11.12
N GLU A 343 -6.81 -2.69 -11.92
CA GLU A 343 -6.48 -2.94 -13.32
C GLU A 343 -5.53 -4.14 -13.47
N PHE A 344 -4.48 -4.19 -12.64
CA PHE A 344 -3.54 -5.31 -12.65
C PHE A 344 -4.23 -6.66 -12.36
N GLU A 345 -5.12 -6.74 -11.36
CA GLU A 345 -5.87 -7.96 -11.07
C GLU A 345 -6.78 -8.39 -12.22
N ILE A 346 -7.47 -7.43 -12.87
CA ILE A 346 -8.35 -7.71 -14.00
C ILE A 346 -7.56 -8.24 -15.20
N ILE A 347 -6.44 -7.62 -15.53
CA ILE A 347 -5.64 -7.99 -16.72
C ILE A 347 -4.85 -9.27 -16.48
N SER A 348 -4.25 -9.43 -15.30
CA SER A 348 -3.36 -10.55 -15.01
C SER A 348 -4.07 -11.78 -14.42
N GLY A 349 -5.26 -11.61 -13.85
CA GLY A 349 -5.94 -12.64 -13.05
C GLY A 349 -5.24 -12.95 -11.71
N MET A 350 -4.19 -12.22 -11.34
CA MET A 350 -3.45 -12.40 -10.09
C MET A 350 -4.12 -11.66 -8.95
N ASN A 351 -4.19 -12.26 -7.77
CA ASN A 351 -4.70 -11.61 -6.56
C ASN A 351 -3.59 -10.84 -5.84
N LEU A 352 -3.82 -9.57 -5.53
CA LEU A 352 -2.87 -8.74 -4.77
C LEU A 352 -2.67 -9.20 -3.32
N ASP A 353 -3.57 -10.00 -2.77
CA ASP A 353 -3.38 -10.61 -1.44
C ASP A 353 -2.17 -11.56 -1.38
N ASP A 354 -1.72 -12.07 -2.53
CA ASP A 354 -0.53 -12.90 -2.66
C ASP A 354 0.79 -12.09 -2.65
N PHE A 355 0.68 -10.76 -2.78
CA PHE A 355 1.82 -9.83 -2.76
C PHE A 355 2.04 -9.24 -1.37
N GLY A 356 3.21 -8.64 -1.16
CA GLY A 356 3.52 -7.94 0.07
C GLY A 356 2.64 -6.69 0.29
N PRO A 357 2.49 -6.24 1.54
CA PRO A 357 1.66 -5.09 1.87
C PRO A 357 2.11 -3.81 1.16
N GLY A 358 1.19 -3.13 0.49
CA GLY A 358 1.47 -1.90 -0.24
C GLY A 358 2.23 -2.09 -1.55
N GLU A 359 2.30 -3.33 -2.06
CA GLU A 359 2.91 -3.63 -3.35
C GLU A 359 2.15 -2.91 -4.48
N TYR A 360 2.91 -2.47 -5.48
CA TYR A 360 2.41 -1.82 -6.67
C TYR A 360 2.99 -2.54 -7.90
N PRO A 361 2.33 -3.58 -8.40
CA PRO A 361 2.92 -4.54 -9.35
C PRO A 361 3.51 -3.91 -10.61
N TYR A 362 2.90 -2.88 -11.16
CA TYR A 362 3.44 -2.15 -12.32
C TYR A 362 4.83 -1.54 -12.08
N LYS A 363 5.17 -1.23 -10.81
CA LYS A 363 6.46 -0.62 -10.45
C LYS A 363 7.42 -1.57 -9.77
N THR A 364 6.89 -2.59 -9.10
CA THR A 364 7.68 -3.47 -8.25
C THR A 364 7.95 -4.83 -8.88
N VAL A 365 6.99 -5.38 -9.62
CA VAL A 365 7.06 -6.71 -10.23
C VAL A 365 7.32 -6.59 -11.73
N LEU A 366 6.42 -5.94 -12.46
CA LEU A 366 6.48 -5.89 -13.92
C LEU A 366 7.66 -5.09 -14.46
N SER A 367 8.17 -4.10 -13.71
CA SER A 367 9.35 -3.33 -14.12
C SER A 367 10.63 -4.16 -14.24
N HIS A 368 10.65 -5.35 -13.66
CA HIS A 368 11.78 -6.28 -13.66
C HIS A 368 11.52 -7.55 -14.47
N SER A 369 10.30 -7.72 -14.98
CA SER A 369 9.93 -8.83 -15.85
C SER A 369 10.19 -8.44 -17.29
N ALA A 370 10.98 -9.23 -18.01
CA ALA A 370 11.03 -9.14 -19.46
C ALA A 370 9.67 -9.62 -19.99
N CYS A 371 8.95 -8.74 -20.67
CA CYS A 371 7.78 -9.12 -21.47
C CYS A 371 8.27 -9.74 -22.77
#